data_4fa50236e8299df82492a66dff87a606
#
_entry.id   4fa50236e8299df82492a66dff87a606
#
_cell.length_a   1.000
_cell.length_b   1.000
_cell.length_c   1.000
_cell.angle_alpha   90.00
_cell.angle_beta   90.00
_cell.angle_gamma   90.00
#
_symmetry.space_group_name_H-M   'P 1'
#
loop_
_entity.id
_entity.type
_entity.pdbx_description
1 polymer ?
#
loop_
_entity_poly.entity_id
_entity_poly.type
_entity_poly.pdbx_seq_one_letter_code
_entity_poly.pdbx_strand_id
1 'polypeptide(L)'
;PLLIADLKEEYIDALLRQEQITEIKKQLFYPGYIDNQDLAALYNTAFTFLYPSLRESFGIPILEAMACGTPVITSHTSAMPEVAGEGAVLINPEQPQQIADALIKLENDADFYQKQVDYGLERVKLFSWRNTAEAYSKIYREIQKKQSLET
;
A
#
# COMPACT_ATOMS: atom_id res chain seq x y z
N PRO A 1 8.93 10.36 -12.68
CA PRO A 1 9.96 9.78 -11.82
C PRO A 1 9.36 8.76 -10.84
N LEU A 2 10.17 7.78 -10.42
CA LEU A 2 9.82 6.79 -9.42
C LEU A 2 10.66 7.07 -8.16
N LEU A 3 9.98 7.28 -7.02
CA LEU A 3 10.62 7.35 -5.72
C LEU A 3 10.59 5.97 -5.07
N ILE A 4 11.76 5.49 -4.62
CA ILE A 4 11.92 4.21 -3.94
C ILE A 4 12.41 4.48 -2.53
N ALA A 5 11.52 4.31 -1.56
CA ALA A 5 11.83 4.50 -0.15
C ALA A 5 12.57 3.29 0.44
N ASP A 6 13.38 3.54 1.45
CA ASP A 6 14.02 2.54 2.32
C ASP A 6 14.97 1.55 1.63
N LEU A 7 15.43 1.88 0.43
CA LEU A 7 16.47 1.13 -0.27
C LEU A 7 17.74 1.96 -0.43
N LYS A 8 18.89 1.29 -0.33
CA LYS A 8 20.18 1.92 -0.59
C LYS A 8 20.46 1.98 -2.08
N GLU A 9 21.06 3.10 -2.53
CA GLU A 9 21.45 3.32 -3.92
C GLU A 9 22.26 2.16 -4.50
N GLU A 10 23.16 1.58 -3.70
CA GLU A 10 24.01 0.47 -4.11
C GLU A 10 23.24 -0.76 -4.59
N TYR A 11 22.12 -1.07 -3.92
CA TYR A 11 21.24 -2.19 -4.33
C TYR A 11 20.54 -1.89 -5.65
N ILE A 12 20.04 -0.67 -5.80
CA ILE A 12 19.40 -0.23 -7.05
C ILE A 12 20.39 -0.29 -8.21
N ASP A 13 21.60 0.21 -8.03
CA ASP A 13 22.65 0.19 -9.06
C ASP A 13 23.07 -1.24 -9.43
N ALA A 14 23.12 -2.15 -8.46
CA ALA A 14 23.39 -3.55 -8.73
C ALA A 14 22.27 -4.20 -9.56
N LEU A 15 21.02 -3.94 -9.19
CA LEU A 15 19.84 -4.44 -9.91
C LEU A 15 19.79 -3.90 -11.34
N LEU A 16 19.95 -2.59 -11.53
CA LEU A 16 19.92 -1.97 -12.85
C LEU A 16 21.00 -2.51 -13.78
N ARG A 17 22.18 -2.83 -13.24
CA ARG A 17 23.26 -3.47 -14.01
C ARG A 17 22.93 -4.92 -14.37
N GLN A 18 22.38 -5.67 -13.42
CA GLN A 18 21.98 -7.06 -13.64
C GLN A 18 20.91 -7.15 -14.73
N GLU A 19 19.91 -6.29 -14.68
CA GLU A 19 18.79 -6.24 -15.64
C GLU A 19 19.13 -5.48 -16.94
N GLN A 20 20.34 -4.90 -17.05
CA GLN A 20 20.80 -4.13 -18.21
C GLN A 20 19.94 -2.94 -18.58
N ILE A 21 19.35 -2.25 -17.57
CA ILE A 21 18.44 -1.10 -17.71
C ILE A 21 18.97 0.16 -17.00
N THR A 22 20.27 0.40 -17.08
CA THR A 22 20.95 1.50 -16.38
C THR A 22 20.50 2.90 -16.83
N GLU A 23 19.93 3.04 -18.01
CA GLU A 23 19.42 4.28 -18.57
C GLU A 23 18.26 4.89 -17.79
N ILE A 24 17.48 4.07 -17.09
CA ILE A 24 16.35 4.56 -16.27
C ILE A 24 16.79 5.18 -14.95
N LYS A 25 18.07 5.05 -14.55
CA LYS A 25 18.59 5.57 -13.28
C LYS A 25 18.25 7.04 -13.04
N LYS A 26 18.24 7.87 -14.10
CA LYS A 26 17.92 9.30 -14.02
C LYS A 26 16.46 9.58 -13.64
N GLN A 27 15.59 8.59 -13.74
CA GLN A 27 14.17 8.70 -13.39
C GLN A 27 13.86 8.15 -11.99
N LEU A 28 14.89 7.63 -11.31
CA LEU A 28 14.75 7.04 -9.97
C LEU A 28 15.26 8.01 -8.91
N PHE A 29 14.51 8.09 -7.81
CA PHE A 29 14.89 8.82 -6.61
C PHE A 29 14.88 7.84 -5.44
N TYR A 30 15.96 7.81 -4.67
CA TYR A 30 16.11 6.96 -3.49
C TYR A 30 16.61 7.77 -2.30
N PRO A 31 15.68 8.40 -1.58
CA PRO A 31 16.02 9.26 -0.44
C PRO A 31 16.53 8.46 0.77
N GLY A 32 16.53 7.13 0.71
CA GLY A 32 16.78 6.28 1.86
C GLY A 32 15.57 6.18 2.78
N TYR A 33 15.82 6.15 4.09
CA TYR A 33 14.75 6.14 5.09
C TYR A 33 14.01 7.48 5.10
N ILE A 34 12.68 7.40 5.19
CA ILE A 34 11.80 8.57 5.22
C ILE A 34 11.08 8.57 6.57
N ASP A 35 11.19 9.68 7.29
CA ASP A 35 10.51 9.83 8.57
C ASP A 35 8.99 9.87 8.40
N ASN A 36 8.26 9.31 9.38
CA ASN A 36 6.81 9.27 9.36
C ASN A 36 6.15 10.65 9.19
N GLN A 37 6.82 11.72 9.62
CA GLN A 37 6.33 13.09 9.46
C GLN A 37 6.29 13.53 7.99
N ASP A 38 7.20 13.00 7.17
CA ASP A 38 7.33 13.35 5.75
C ASP A 38 6.52 12.41 4.83
N LEU A 39 6.18 11.20 5.33
CA LEU A 39 5.42 10.22 4.53
C LEU A 39 4.08 10.75 4.04
N ALA A 40 3.34 11.47 4.88
CA ALA A 40 2.05 12.04 4.49
C ALA A 40 2.20 13.07 3.35
N ALA A 41 3.25 13.87 3.36
CA ALA A 41 3.53 14.83 2.28
C ALA A 41 3.89 14.10 0.97
N LEU A 42 4.65 13.01 1.06
CA LEU A 42 4.98 12.19 -0.08
C LEU A 42 3.74 11.53 -0.69
N TYR A 43 2.90 10.90 0.14
CA TYR A 43 1.66 10.32 -0.35
C TYR A 43 0.77 11.37 -1.04
N ASN A 44 0.56 12.54 -0.42
CA ASN A 44 -0.26 13.61 -1.00
C ASN A 44 0.28 14.18 -2.33
N THR A 45 1.57 14.05 -2.60
CA THR A 45 2.20 14.54 -3.84
C THR A 45 2.39 13.45 -4.89
N ALA A 46 2.27 12.19 -4.51
CA ALA A 46 2.43 11.07 -5.40
C ALA A 46 1.22 10.91 -6.32
N PHE A 47 1.47 10.60 -7.59
CA PHE A 47 0.42 10.21 -8.54
C PHE A 47 -0.25 8.90 -8.12
N THR A 48 0.52 7.92 -7.67
CA THR A 48 0.05 6.64 -7.18
C THR A 48 1.08 6.04 -6.22
N PHE A 49 0.63 5.25 -5.28
CA PHE A 49 1.47 4.44 -4.41
C PHE A 49 1.54 3.01 -4.92
N LEU A 50 2.76 2.56 -5.25
CA LEU A 50 3.02 1.22 -5.75
C LEU A 50 3.56 0.34 -4.63
N TYR A 51 2.80 -0.70 -4.25
CA TYR A 51 3.15 -1.62 -3.18
C TYR A 51 3.02 -3.10 -3.61
N PRO A 52 3.91 -3.59 -4.50
CA PRO A 52 3.83 -4.94 -5.08
C PRO A 52 4.46 -5.99 -4.15
N SER A 53 4.16 -5.97 -2.87
CA SER A 53 4.69 -6.91 -1.89
C SER A 53 4.20 -8.33 -2.17
N LEU A 54 5.07 -9.32 -2.01
CA LEU A 54 4.71 -10.73 -2.14
C LEU A 54 3.94 -11.23 -0.91
N ARG A 55 4.25 -10.69 0.28
CA ARG A 55 3.66 -11.12 1.53
C ARG A 55 3.68 -10.02 2.58
N GLU A 56 2.51 -9.74 3.14
CA GLU A 56 2.34 -8.84 4.26
C GLU A 56 1.41 -9.46 5.31
N SER A 57 1.62 -9.12 6.57
CA SER A 57 0.69 -9.49 7.65
C SER A 57 -0.56 -8.62 7.66
N PHE A 58 -0.45 -7.36 7.18
CA PHE A 58 -1.55 -6.40 7.09
C PHE A 58 -1.39 -5.45 5.90
N GLY A 59 -0.35 -4.61 5.87
CA GLY A 59 -0.11 -3.62 4.81
C GLY A 59 -0.61 -2.22 5.19
N ILE A 60 -0.22 -1.72 6.37
CA ILE A 60 -0.55 -0.36 6.84
C ILE A 60 -0.27 0.73 5.78
N PRO A 61 0.86 0.69 5.02
CA PRO A 61 1.15 1.69 4.00
C PRO A 61 0.05 1.86 2.94
N ILE A 62 -0.72 0.81 2.66
CA ILE A 62 -1.87 0.89 1.75
C ILE A 62 -2.91 1.88 2.29
N LEU A 63 -3.26 1.75 3.57
CA LEU A 63 -4.24 2.63 4.21
C LEU A 63 -3.71 4.06 4.40
N GLU A 64 -2.41 4.23 4.62
CA GLU A 64 -1.78 5.54 4.72
C GLU A 64 -1.88 6.31 3.39
N ALA A 65 -1.54 5.67 2.28
CA ALA A 65 -1.69 6.24 0.95
C ALA A 65 -3.16 6.58 0.63
N MET A 66 -4.08 5.65 0.91
CA MET A 66 -5.51 5.87 0.73
C MET A 66 -6.04 7.04 1.58
N ALA A 67 -5.57 7.18 2.82
CA ALA A 67 -5.95 8.28 3.70
C ALA A 67 -5.51 9.65 3.18
N CYS A 68 -4.45 9.68 2.38
CA CYS A 68 -3.96 10.86 1.68
C CYS A 68 -4.65 11.10 0.32
N GLY A 69 -5.61 10.27 -0.08
CA GLY A 69 -6.28 10.35 -1.37
C GLY A 69 -5.41 9.89 -2.54
N THR A 70 -4.38 9.11 -2.28
CA THR A 70 -3.47 8.60 -3.29
C THR A 70 -3.94 7.24 -3.77
N PRO A 71 -4.21 7.02 -5.07
CA PRO A 71 -4.52 5.72 -5.61
C PRO A 71 -3.42 4.70 -5.33
N VAL A 72 -3.81 3.47 -5.05
CA VAL A 72 -2.89 2.40 -4.69
C VAL A 72 -2.91 1.30 -5.74
N ILE A 73 -1.71 0.84 -6.13
CA ILE A 73 -1.51 -0.40 -6.87
C ILE A 73 -0.83 -1.37 -5.92
N THR A 74 -1.45 -2.51 -5.63
CA THR A 74 -0.89 -3.50 -4.70
C THR A 74 -1.16 -4.93 -5.16
N SER A 75 -0.55 -5.89 -4.48
CA SER A 75 -0.64 -7.30 -4.85
C SER A 75 -2.01 -7.90 -4.54
N HIS A 76 -2.42 -8.87 -5.34
CA HIS A 76 -3.62 -9.68 -5.09
C HIS A 76 -3.38 -10.83 -4.11
N THR A 77 -2.23 -10.86 -3.42
CA THR A 77 -1.79 -11.93 -2.53
C THR A 77 -1.83 -11.52 -1.06
N SER A 78 -1.78 -12.49 -0.16
CA SER A 78 -1.66 -12.31 1.29
C SER A 78 -2.79 -11.42 1.87
N ALA A 79 -2.49 -10.46 2.73
CA ALA A 79 -3.48 -9.58 3.37
C ALA A 79 -3.93 -8.40 2.50
N MET A 80 -3.19 -8.08 1.42
CA MET A 80 -3.45 -6.88 0.62
C MET A 80 -4.87 -6.79 0.05
N PRO A 81 -5.46 -7.85 -0.55
CA PRO A 81 -6.84 -7.77 -1.06
C PRO A 81 -7.87 -7.48 0.04
N GLU A 82 -7.68 -8.08 1.22
CA GLU A 82 -8.57 -7.85 2.37
C GLU A 82 -8.46 -6.42 2.88
N VAL A 83 -7.25 -5.87 2.99
CA VAL A 83 -7.02 -4.51 3.47
C VAL A 83 -7.45 -3.47 2.44
N ALA A 84 -7.07 -3.66 1.19
CA ALA A 84 -7.34 -2.70 0.11
C ALA A 84 -8.82 -2.66 -0.32
N GLY A 85 -9.51 -3.80 -0.32
CA GLY A 85 -10.86 -3.90 -0.86
C GLY A 85 -10.90 -3.41 -2.32
N GLU A 86 -11.89 -2.59 -2.65
CA GLU A 86 -12.02 -1.98 -3.99
C GLU A 86 -11.20 -0.68 -4.13
N GLY A 87 -10.54 -0.22 -3.05
CA GLY A 87 -9.76 1.02 -3.02
C GLY A 87 -8.37 0.93 -3.64
N ALA A 88 -7.99 -0.23 -4.19
CA ALA A 88 -6.71 -0.39 -4.89
C ALA A 88 -6.85 -1.21 -6.17
N VAL A 89 -5.93 -0.97 -7.10
CA VAL A 89 -5.75 -1.82 -8.28
C VAL A 89 -4.92 -3.03 -7.86
N LEU A 90 -5.53 -4.22 -7.91
CA LEU A 90 -4.85 -5.47 -7.54
C LEU A 90 -4.12 -6.06 -8.74
N ILE A 91 -2.84 -6.40 -8.53
CA ILE A 91 -1.96 -6.97 -9.56
C ILE A 91 -1.28 -8.26 -9.07
N ASN A 92 -0.80 -9.05 -10.01
CA ASN A 92 0.14 -10.12 -9.71
C ASN A 92 1.55 -9.52 -9.59
N PRO A 93 2.19 -9.56 -8.39
CA PRO A 93 3.49 -8.94 -8.17
C PRO A 93 4.63 -9.60 -8.97
N GLU A 94 4.42 -10.83 -9.46
CA GLU A 94 5.36 -11.56 -10.30
C GLU A 94 5.20 -11.24 -11.81
N GLN A 95 4.24 -10.37 -12.16
CA GLN A 95 3.96 -9.99 -13.53
C GLN A 95 4.13 -8.46 -13.73
N PRO A 96 5.34 -7.97 -14.03
CA PRO A 96 5.62 -6.55 -14.18
C PRO A 96 4.71 -5.84 -15.19
N GLN A 97 4.23 -6.58 -16.20
CA GLN A 97 3.31 -6.02 -17.20
C GLN A 97 1.99 -5.55 -16.57
N GLN A 98 1.46 -6.27 -15.59
CA GLN A 98 0.23 -5.85 -14.89
C GLN A 98 0.42 -4.54 -14.12
N ILE A 99 1.62 -4.31 -13.58
CA ILE A 99 1.96 -3.03 -12.94
C ILE A 99 1.96 -1.91 -13.96
N ALA A 100 2.61 -2.13 -15.10
CA ALA A 100 2.64 -1.15 -16.18
C ALA A 100 1.23 -0.83 -16.71
N ASP A 101 0.42 -1.86 -16.95
CA ASP A 101 -0.97 -1.71 -17.42
C ASP A 101 -1.83 -0.93 -16.41
N ALA A 102 -1.66 -1.19 -15.11
CA ALA A 102 -2.35 -0.47 -14.05
C ALA A 102 -1.95 1.02 -14.02
N LEU A 103 -0.66 1.32 -14.15
CA LEU A 103 -0.15 2.69 -14.22
C LEU A 103 -0.71 3.43 -15.45
N ILE A 104 -0.66 2.81 -16.62
CA ILE A 104 -1.19 3.35 -17.87
C ILE A 104 -2.70 3.61 -17.76
N LYS A 105 -3.44 2.70 -17.12
CA LYS A 105 -4.88 2.88 -16.91
C LYS A 105 -5.18 4.06 -16.00
N LEU A 106 -4.46 4.21 -14.89
CA LEU A 106 -4.62 5.35 -13.99
C LEU A 106 -4.28 6.68 -14.69
N GLU A 107 -3.28 6.69 -15.59
CA GLU A 107 -2.86 7.90 -16.32
C GLU A 107 -3.86 8.32 -17.40
N ASN A 108 -4.44 7.35 -18.11
CA ASN A 108 -5.27 7.64 -19.29
C ASN A 108 -6.78 7.66 -19.00
N ASP A 109 -7.22 7.27 -17.82
CA ASP A 109 -8.63 7.20 -17.42
C ASP A 109 -8.85 8.01 -16.13
N ALA A 110 -9.16 9.29 -16.28
CA ALA A 110 -9.37 10.21 -15.17
C ALA A 110 -10.55 9.79 -14.27
N ASP A 111 -11.60 9.22 -14.84
CA ASP A 111 -12.76 8.74 -14.08
C ASP A 111 -12.38 7.53 -13.25
N PHE A 112 -11.60 6.62 -13.82
CA PHE A 112 -11.05 5.48 -13.08
C PHE A 112 -10.11 5.94 -11.97
N TYR A 113 -9.22 6.90 -12.23
CA TYR A 113 -8.34 7.49 -11.23
C TYR A 113 -9.15 8.04 -10.05
N GLN A 114 -10.13 8.91 -10.33
CA GLN A 114 -10.96 9.51 -9.29
C GLN A 114 -11.74 8.46 -8.49
N LYS A 115 -12.24 7.45 -9.16
CA LYS A 115 -12.94 6.34 -8.51
C LYS A 115 -12.03 5.58 -7.53
N GLN A 116 -10.75 5.37 -7.86
CA GLN A 116 -9.79 4.76 -6.95
C GLN A 116 -9.51 5.66 -5.73
N VAL A 117 -9.40 6.97 -5.92
CA VAL A 117 -9.30 7.95 -4.82
C VAL A 117 -10.50 7.83 -3.89
N ASP A 118 -11.71 7.91 -4.43
CA ASP A 118 -12.95 7.90 -3.64
C ASP A 118 -13.12 6.59 -2.87
N TYR A 119 -12.88 5.45 -3.51
CA TYR A 119 -12.92 4.15 -2.85
C TYR A 119 -11.86 4.01 -1.76
N GLY A 120 -10.65 4.51 -1.98
CA GLY A 120 -9.59 4.50 -0.98
C GLY A 120 -9.99 5.32 0.26
N LEU A 121 -10.49 6.53 0.07
CA LEU A 121 -10.95 7.40 1.16
C LEU A 121 -12.12 6.80 1.96
N GLU A 122 -13.05 6.11 1.30
CA GLU A 122 -14.12 5.38 2.00
C GLU A 122 -13.56 4.15 2.73
N ARG A 123 -12.61 3.44 2.12
CA ARG A 123 -12.02 2.22 2.69
C ARG A 123 -11.33 2.48 4.02
N VAL A 124 -10.54 3.56 4.13
CA VAL A 124 -9.81 3.85 5.37
C VAL A 124 -10.71 4.13 6.57
N LYS A 125 -11.94 4.58 6.35
CA LYS A 125 -12.91 4.83 7.44
C LYS A 125 -13.27 3.56 8.22
N LEU A 126 -13.09 2.39 7.63
CA LEU A 126 -13.35 1.10 8.27
C LEU A 126 -12.24 0.70 9.26
N PHE A 127 -11.09 1.34 9.19
CA PHE A 127 -9.92 1.01 9.99
C PHE A 127 -9.63 2.12 10.99
N SER A 128 -9.60 1.78 12.28
CA SER A 128 -9.15 2.68 13.33
C SER A 128 -8.63 1.90 14.51
N TRP A 129 -7.65 2.45 15.20
CA TRP A 129 -7.15 1.87 16.45
C TRP A 129 -8.25 1.74 17.51
N ARG A 130 -9.24 2.65 17.50
CA ARG A 130 -10.42 2.57 18.39
C ARG A 130 -11.24 1.32 18.09
N ASN A 131 -11.63 1.10 16.83
CA ASN A 131 -12.41 -0.07 16.43
C ASN A 131 -11.67 -1.36 16.76
N THR A 132 -10.36 -1.41 16.54
CA THR A 132 -9.51 -2.53 16.90
C THR A 132 -9.54 -2.78 18.41
N ALA A 133 -9.34 -1.76 19.23
CA ALA A 133 -9.35 -1.88 20.68
C ALA A 133 -10.72 -2.33 21.22
N GLU A 134 -11.82 -1.81 20.66
CA GLU A 134 -13.18 -2.21 21.01
C GLU A 134 -13.44 -3.69 20.67
N ALA A 135 -13.01 -4.14 19.48
CA ALA A 135 -13.14 -5.54 19.08
C ALA A 135 -12.36 -6.48 20.01
N TYR A 136 -11.11 -6.16 20.34
CA TYR A 136 -10.34 -6.94 21.31
C TYR A 136 -10.97 -6.94 22.71
N SER A 137 -11.46 -5.79 23.18
CA SER A 137 -12.15 -5.71 24.47
C SER A 137 -13.38 -6.61 24.54
N LYS A 138 -14.13 -6.70 23.44
CA LYS A 138 -15.28 -7.60 23.33
C LYS A 138 -14.87 -9.07 23.44
N ILE A 139 -13.84 -9.47 22.69
CA ILE A 139 -13.31 -10.84 22.72
C ILE A 139 -12.85 -11.22 24.13
N TYR A 140 -12.09 -10.35 24.81
CA TYR A 140 -11.62 -10.62 26.17
C TYR A 140 -12.78 -10.79 27.16
N ARG A 141 -13.82 -9.96 27.07
CA ARG A 141 -15.03 -10.10 27.92
C ARG A 141 -15.78 -11.40 27.66
N GLU A 142 -15.86 -11.85 26.41
CA GLU A 142 -16.49 -13.12 26.05
C GLU A 142 -15.73 -14.32 26.63
N ILE A 143 -14.39 -14.29 26.55
CA ILE A 143 -13.53 -15.34 27.15
C ILE A 143 -13.71 -15.39 28.68
N GLN A 144 -13.68 -14.23 29.34
CA GLN A 144 -13.89 -14.17 30.81
C GLN A 144 -15.24 -14.77 31.22
N LYS A 145 -16.33 -14.44 30.50
CA LYS A 145 -17.65 -15.00 30.78
C LYS A 145 -17.69 -16.52 30.63
N LYS A 146 -17.04 -17.08 29.62
CA LYS A 146 -16.97 -18.53 29.40
C LYS A 146 -16.25 -19.23 30.59
N GLN A 147 -15.11 -18.68 31.01
CA GLN A 147 -14.35 -19.23 32.13
C GLN A 147 -15.12 -19.18 33.45
N SER A 148 -15.94 -18.13 33.68
CA SER A 148 -16.76 -18.00 34.87
C SER A 148 -17.98 -18.93 34.90
N LEU A 149 -18.34 -19.57 33.79
CA LEU A 149 -19.44 -20.55 33.72
C LEU A 149 -18.96 -21.99 33.89
N GLU A 150 -17.66 -22.23 33.79
CA GLU A 150 -17.02 -23.55 33.93
C GLU A 150 -16.45 -23.79 35.34
N THR A 151 -16.52 -22.79 36.20
CA THR A 151 -16.17 -22.86 37.66
C THR A 151 -17.41 -22.84 38.51
#